data_fd78abf186ab436aa594c1a5efe301f4
#
_entry.id   fd78abf186ab436aa594c1a5efe301f4
#
_cell.length_a   1.000
_cell.length_b   1.000
_cell.length_c   1.000
_cell.angle_alpha   90.00
_cell.angle_beta   90.00
_cell.angle_gamma   90.00
#
_symmetry.space_group_name_H-M   'P 1'
#
loop_
_entity.id
_entity.type
_entity.pdbx_description
1 polymer ?
#
loop_
_entity_poly.entity_id
_entity_poly.type
_entity_poly.pdbx_seq_one_letter_code
_entity_poly.pdbx_strand_id
1 'polypeptide(L)'
;MNTKIITIAAIFIFSVQAKTQNKNGTFSVTDGIKCTTTLSQKNNVKILTKGDSRMSTSNAIPNHKVGAFPNPGNPNTLSEQKKKYSIPLNPKKASKLTSVSADGFGKGFPAYEFGVALNGVKLEPTAAEFFGGRGQNMNPEWTLEALSTAVNLGDDCNNAHVQPTGEYHYHGTPWEFIKNVSKTSMSQVGWAADGFPIYYKYGYKDPTDSNSEIISLTSSYQLKKGTRPGNGKTAPDGIYDGTYVRDFEFVKGLGNLDIANGRFGITPEFPKGTYYYVITDDFPSLPRYFVGTPSKDFAVGGGILGNGGRRMARNKFGNNGVRSERNDRRQPPSVQKIIKMMDTNKDGKISSKEAKGPIQQDFAKIDADEDGFITETELRKAAPKDQKRRSRRQ
;
A
#
# COMPACT_ATOMS: atom_id res chain seq x y z
N MET A 1 19.04 56.50 23.17
CA MET A 1 19.17 55.03 23.30
C MET A 1 18.15 54.40 22.36
N ASN A 2 18.58 53.92 21.21
CA ASN A 2 17.70 53.29 20.21
C ASN A 2 17.78 51.76 20.38
N THR A 3 16.73 51.18 20.92
CA THR A 3 16.60 49.72 21.07
C THR A 3 16.13 49.13 19.73
N LYS A 4 17.03 48.42 19.05
CA LYS A 4 16.68 47.64 17.85
C LYS A 4 16.02 46.33 18.28
N ILE A 5 14.75 46.15 17.93
CA ILE A 5 14.05 44.89 18.06
C ILE A 5 14.48 44.00 16.89
N ILE A 6 15.16 42.92 17.20
CA ILE A 6 15.50 41.87 16.22
C ILE A 6 14.37 40.86 16.21
N THR A 7 13.57 40.88 15.14
CA THR A 7 12.52 39.87 14.89
C THR A 7 13.21 38.64 14.30
N ILE A 8 13.30 37.57 15.09
CA ILE A 8 13.76 36.26 14.61
C ILE A 8 12.58 35.59 13.92
N ALA A 9 12.60 35.58 12.59
CA ALA A 9 11.68 34.78 11.81
C ALA A 9 12.09 33.31 11.91
N ALA A 10 11.30 32.50 12.59
CA ALA A 10 11.47 31.05 12.59
C ALA A 10 11.08 30.50 11.21
N ILE A 11 12.07 30.16 10.41
CA ILE A 11 11.86 29.47 9.13
C ILE A 11 11.55 28.00 9.48
N PHE A 12 10.29 27.62 9.42
CA PHE A 12 9.90 26.23 9.41
C PHE A 12 10.33 25.62 8.07
N ILE A 13 11.45 24.93 8.07
CA ILE A 13 11.89 24.11 6.94
C ILE A 13 10.99 22.86 6.96
N PHE A 14 9.94 22.87 6.16
CA PHE A 14 9.25 21.63 5.81
C PHE A 14 10.23 20.79 4.99
N SER A 15 10.76 19.73 5.57
CA SER A 15 11.51 18.73 4.84
C SER A 15 10.53 17.98 3.92
N VAL A 16 10.46 18.39 2.67
CA VAL A 16 9.83 17.60 1.62
C VAL A 16 10.68 16.35 1.49
N GLN A 17 10.09 15.20 1.80
CA GLN A 17 10.74 13.90 1.64
C GLN A 17 11.00 13.67 0.16
N ALA A 18 12.24 13.84 -0.26
CA ALA A 18 12.64 13.55 -1.63
C ALA A 18 12.72 12.01 -1.80
N LYS A 19 11.77 11.44 -2.51
CA LYS A 19 11.92 10.10 -3.08
C LYS A 19 12.91 10.21 -4.23
N THR A 20 14.01 9.47 -4.17
CA THR A 20 15.03 9.49 -5.21
C THR A 20 14.72 8.43 -6.25
N GLN A 21 14.54 8.83 -7.50
CA GLN A 21 14.39 7.91 -8.63
C GLN A 21 15.76 7.35 -9.02
N ASN A 22 15.89 6.03 -9.10
CA ASN A 22 17.10 5.41 -9.64
C ASN A 22 17.07 5.37 -11.18
N LYS A 23 18.17 4.89 -11.80
CA LYS A 23 18.35 4.86 -13.27
C LYS A 23 17.26 4.08 -14.02
N ASN A 24 16.51 3.19 -13.33
CA ASN A 24 15.45 2.36 -13.90
C ASN A 24 14.05 2.88 -13.59
N GLY A 25 13.93 4.10 -13.09
CA GLY A 25 12.64 4.74 -12.80
C GLY A 25 11.98 4.30 -11.50
N THR A 26 12.63 3.46 -10.69
CA THR A 26 12.10 3.05 -9.39
C THR A 26 12.42 4.08 -8.33
N PHE A 27 11.45 4.37 -7.50
CA PHE A 27 11.60 5.26 -6.37
C PHE A 27 11.87 4.44 -5.12
N SER A 28 12.94 4.78 -4.41
CA SER A 28 13.22 4.24 -3.08
C SER A 28 13.25 5.40 -2.08
N VAL A 29 12.66 5.20 -0.93
CA VAL A 29 12.80 6.16 0.18
C VAL A 29 14.15 5.90 0.83
N THR A 30 15.23 6.46 0.25
CA THR A 30 16.59 6.20 0.77
C THR A 30 17.10 7.26 1.73
N ASP A 31 16.75 8.54 1.54
CA ASP A 31 17.44 9.64 2.22
C ASP A 31 16.50 10.71 2.79
N GLY A 32 15.64 10.40 3.71
CA GLY A 32 14.84 11.45 4.34
C GLY A 32 14.03 10.97 5.54
N ILE A 33 13.52 9.76 5.50
CA ILE A 33 12.75 9.18 6.60
C ILE A 33 13.66 8.23 7.36
N LYS A 34 14.29 8.72 8.40
CA LYS A 34 15.02 7.85 9.33
C LYS A 34 14.01 7.05 10.14
N CYS A 35 14.15 5.73 10.13
CA CYS A 35 13.43 4.85 11.03
C CYS A 35 14.07 4.93 12.42
N THR A 36 13.59 5.83 13.25
CA THR A 36 14.10 6.06 14.59
C THR A 36 13.18 5.51 15.68
N THR A 37 11.93 5.20 15.34
CA THR A 37 10.93 4.75 16.30
C THR A 37 11.15 3.28 16.65
N THR A 38 11.38 3.00 17.93
CA THR A 38 11.34 1.65 18.50
C THR A 38 9.93 1.41 19.03
N LEU A 39 9.31 0.33 18.59
CA LEU A 39 7.97 -0.03 19.02
C LEU A 39 7.99 -0.62 20.45
N SER A 40 6.98 -0.31 21.24
CA SER A 40 6.77 -0.93 22.57
C SER A 40 6.25 -2.35 22.46
N GLN A 41 5.45 -2.62 21.40
CA GLN A 41 4.93 -3.96 21.12
C GLN A 41 6.07 -4.84 20.61
N LYS A 42 6.10 -6.09 21.08
CA LYS A 42 7.06 -7.08 20.62
C LYS A 42 6.53 -7.81 19.39
N ASN A 43 7.40 -8.03 18.41
CA ASN A 43 7.12 -8.93 17.30
C ASN A 43 6.79 -10.34 17.84
N ASN A 44 5.74 -10.92 17.28
CA ASN A 44 5.33 -12.29 17.56
C ASN A 44 4.93 -12.97 16.26
N VAL A 45 5.80 -13.83 15.77
CA VAL A 45 5.60 -14.61 14.54
C VAL A 45 5.94 -16.07 14.79
N LYS A 46 5.12 -16.96 14.25
CA LYS A 46 5.36 -18.42 14.24
C LYS A 46 5.08 -18.95 12.84
N ILE A 47 6.02 -19.70 12.30
CA ILE A 47 5.86 -20.42 11.02
C ILE A 47 6.09 -21.90 11.31
N LEU A 48 5.05 -22.71 11.18
CA LEU A 48 5.06 -24.12 11.49
C LEU A 48 4.55 -24.93 10.31
N THR A 49 5.14 -26.08 10.05
CA THR A 49 4.62 -27.04 9.07
C THR A 49 3.44 -27.82 9.66
N LYS A 50 2.32 -27.85 8.94
CA LYS A 50 1.14 -28.65 9.30
C LYS A 50 0.50 -29.23 8.03
N GLY A 51 0.60 -30.54 7.87
CA GLY A 51 0.17 -31.21 6.63
C GLY A 51 0.92 -30.65 5.43
N ASP A 52 0.22 -30.28 4.38
CA ASP A 52 0.79 -29.75 3.13
C ASP A 52 0.99 -28.24 3.15
N SER A 53 0.98 -27.62 4.34
CA SER A 53 1.05 -26.15 4.47
C SER A 53 2.08 -25.72 5.52
N ARG A 54 2.69 -24.57 5.27
CA ARG A 54 3.29 -23.72 6.30
C ARG A 54 2.22 -22.82 6.88
N MET A 55 1.95 -22.98 8.16
CA MET A 55 1.03 -22.10 8.89
C MET A 55 1.82 -20.95 9.48
N SER A 56 1.65 -19.76 8.94
CA SER A 56 2.19 -18.53 9.51
C SER A 56 1.16 -17.85 10.37
N THR A 57 1.51 -17.54 11.62
CA THR A 57 0.71 -16.68 12.51
C THR A 57 1.55 -15.52 12.98
N SER A 58 0.98 -14.32 13.02
CA SER A 58 1.74 -13.12 13.35
C SER A 58 0.85 -12.04 13.95
N ASN A 59 1.43 -11.19 14.81
CA ASN A 59 0.82 -9.93 15.21
C ASN A 59 1.15 -8.76 14.27
N ALA A 60 1.87 -9.01 13.17
CA ALA A 60 2.30 -8.04 12.17
C ALA A 60 3.07 -6.82 12.72
N ILE A 61 3.61 -6.93 13.93
CA ILE A 61 4.53 -5.93 14.48
C ILE A 61 5.93 -6.21 13.93
N PRO A 62 6.59 -5.25 13.23
CA PRO A 62 7.94 -5.46 12.73
C PRO A 62 8.95 -5.61 13.87
N ASN A 63 10.03 -6.37 13.64
CA ASN A 63 11.12 -6.60 14.58
C ASN A 63 12.30 -5.64 14.40
N HIS A 64 12.04 -4.50 13.80
CA HIS A 64 13.03 -3.47 13.48
C HIS A 64 12.46 -2.07 13.76
N LYS A 65 13.30 -1.04 13.65
CA LYS A 65 12.84 0.34 13.75
C LYS A 65 11.95 0.73 12.58
N VAL A 66 11.00 1.58 12.86
CA VAL A 66 10.04 2.13 11.90
C VAL A 66 10.10 3.66 11.89
N GLY A 67 9.49 4.28 10.92
CA GLY A 67 9.23 5.71 10.91
C GLY A 67 8.22 6.13 11.99
N ALA A 68 7.99 7.43 12.13
CA ALA A 68 6.93 7.93 12.99
C ALA A 68 5.56 7.70 12.33
N PHE A 69 4.61 7.11 13.07
CA PHE A 69 3.19 6.98 12.69
C PHE A 69 2.32 7.40 13.87
N PRO A 70 1.33 8.31 13.64
CA PRO A 70 0.97 8.95 12.36
C PRO A 70 2.02 9.94 11.85
N ASN A 71 1.97 10.24 10.54
CA ASN A 71 2.79 11.24 9.87
C ASN A 71 1.98 12.02 8.81
N PRO A 72 2.52 13.11 8.20
CA PRO A 72 1.76 13.94 7.25
C PRO A 72 1.18 13.20 6.05
N GLY A 73 1.77 12.09 5.63
CA GLY A 73 1.25 11.25 4.53
C GLY A 73 0.38 10.10 5.01
N ASN A 74 0.45 9.74 6.30
CA ASN A 74 -0.26 8.59 6.86
C ASN A 74 -0.79 8.89 8.26
N PRO A 75 -2.11 9.11 8.43
CA PRO A 75 -2.72 9.47 9.70
C PRO A 75 -2.95 8.27 10.65
N ASN A 76 -2.56 7.07 10.26
CA ASN A 76 -2.87 5.85 10.98
C ASN A 76 -1.82 5.54 12.05
N THR A 77 -2.23 4.90 13.13
CA THR A 77 -1.34 4.42 14.20
C THR A 77 -1.11 2.93 14.06
N LEU A 78 0.13 2.49 14.17
CA LEU A 78 0.50 1.08 14.10
C LEU A 78 -0.06 0.32 15.32
N SER A 79 -0.68 -0.83 15.08
CA SER A 79 -1.26 -1.68 16.11
C SER A 79 -1.13 -3.15 15.77
N GLU A 80 -1.17 -3.99 16.82
CA GLU A 80 -1.13 -5.44 16.67
C GLU A 80 -2.30 -5.98 15.85
N GLN A 81 -2.00 -6.95 15.01
CA GLN A 81 -2.95 -7.67 14.19
C GLN A 81 -3.06 -9.14 14.65
N LYS A 82 -4.03 -9.85 14.08
CA LYS A 82 -4.17 -11.31 14.26
C LYS A 82 -4.12 -11.96 12.87
N LYS A 83 -2.91 -12.05 12.31
CA LYS A 83 -2.71 -12.61 10.96
C LYS A 83 -2.51 -14.12 11.04
N LYS A 84 -3.08 -14.82 10.05
CA LYS A 84 -2.92 -16.25 9.88
C LYS A 84 -2.96 -16.58 8.40
N TYR A 85 -1.92 -17.25 7.92
CA TYR A 85 -1.79 -17.66 6.53
C TYR A 85 -1.45 -19.14 6.43
N SER A 86 -2.14 -19.84 5.52
CA SER A 86 -1.81 -21.17 5.09
C SER A 86 -1.08 -21.08 3.76
N ILE A 87 0.21 -21.38 3.75
CA ILE A 87 1.12 -21.23 2.61
C ILE A 87 1.45 -22.63 2.09
N PRO A 88 1.29 -22.96 0.80
CA PRO A 88 1.61 -24.27 0.26
C PRO A 88 3.04 -24.71 0.60
N LEU A 89 3.21 -25.93 1.11
CA LEU A 89 4.52 -26.48 1.45
C LEU A 89 5.28 -26.95 0.20
N ASN A 90 4.54 -27.50 -0.77
CA ASN A 90 5.07 -28.05 -2.01
C ASN A 90 4.48 -27.27 -3.20
N PRO A 91 4.96 -26.03 -3.46
CA PRO A 91 4.44 -25.19 -4.52
C PRO A 91 4.71 -25.78 -5.90
N LYS A 92 3.75 -25.58 -6.81
CA LYS A 92 3.89 -26.00 -8.21
C LYS A 92 3.62 -24.83 -9.13
N LYS A 93 4.37 -24.74 -10.24
CA LYS A 93 4.07 -23.76 -11.28
C LYS A 93 2.69 -24.03 -11.87
N ALA A 94 1.89 -23.00 -11.99
CA ALA A 94 0.60 -23.02 -12.68
C ALA A 94 0.81 -22.85 -14.20
N SER A 95 -0.20 -23.21 -14.99
CA SER A 95 -0.18 -23.04 -16.46
C SER A 95 -0.21 -21.57 -16.90
N LYS A 96 -0.63 -20.66 -16.01
CA LYS A 96 -0.72 -19.22 -16.24
C LYS A 96 -0.28 -18.46 -14.99
N LEU A 97 0.35 -17.30 -15.21
CA LEU A 97 0.67 -16.39 -14.12
C LEU A 97 -0.61 -15.80 -13.53
N THR A 98 -0.60 -15.60 -12.21
CA THR A 98 -1.67 -14.86 -11.51
C THR A 98 -1.14 -13.49 -11.12
N SER A 99 -1.78 -12.42 -11.54
CA SER A 99 -1.41 -11.05 -11.15
C SER A 99 -1.85 -10.76 -9.71
N VAL A 100 -1.09 -9.93 -9.01
CA VAL A 100 -1.46 -9.35 -7.71
C VAL A 100 -2.59 -8.33 -7.82
N SER A 101 -2.85 -7.79 -9.01
CA SER A 101 -3.97 -6.88 -9.33
C SER A 101 -5.07 -7.62 -10.09
N ALA A 102 -6.33 -7.23 -9.86
CA ALA A 102 -7.52 -7.96 -10.31
C ALA A 102 -7.63 -8.10 -11.83
N ASP A 103 -7.25 -7.06 -12.57
CA ASP A 103 -7.41 -7.00 -14.03
C ASP A 103 -6.08 -7.11 -14.79
N GLY A 104 -5.01 -7.55 -14.10
CA GLY A 104 -3.68 -7.75 -14.66
C GLY A 104 -2.65 -6.71 -14.24
N PHE A 105 -1.52 -6.67 -14.92
CA PHE A 105 -0.38 -5.82 -14.56
C PHE A 105 -0.73 -4.33 -14.55
N GLY A 106 -0.71 -3.75 -13.37
CA GLY A 106 -1.01 -2.33 -13.14
C GLY A 106 -2.45 -1.90 -13.44
N LYS A 107 -3.39 -2.85 -13.37
CA LYS A 107 -4.79 -2.63 -13.62
C LYS A 107 -5.66 -3.22 -12.52
N GLY A 108 -6.74 -2.48 -12.19
CA GLY A 108 -7.71 -2.92 -11.20
C GLY A 108 -7.20 -2.82 -9.76
N PHE A 109 -8.08 -3.15 -8.85
CA PHE A 109 -7.77 -3.13 -7.42
C PHE A 109 -6.80 -4.24 -7.02
N PRO A 110 -6.09 -4.11 -5.88
CA PRO A 110 -5.32 -5.20 -5.31
C PRO A 110 -6.20 -6.45 -5.15
N ALA A 111 -5.73 -7.59 -5.68
CA ALA A 111 -6.40 -8.88 -5.59
C ALA A 111 -5.75 -9.79 -4.55
N TYR A 112 -4.45 -9.65 -4.37
CA TYR A 112 -3.65 -10.43 -3.42
C TYR A 112 -2.58 -9.58 -2.75
N GLU A 113 -2.36 -9.81 -1.46
CA GLU A 113 -1.08 -9.60 -0.81
C GLU A 113 -0.08 -10.58 -1.43
N PHE A 114 1.15 -10.15 -1.72
CA PHE A 114 2.11 -11.01 -2.41
C PHE A 114 2.64 -12.14 -1.52
N GLY A 115 2.83 -11.87 -0.26
CA GLY A 115 3.38 -12.83 0.68
C GLY A 115 3.57 -12.26 2.07
N VAL A 116 4.33 -12.99 2.87
CA VAL A 116 4.69 -12.60 4.23
C VAL A 116 6.19 -12.71 4.44
N ALA A 117 6.80 -11.66 5.00
CA ALA A 117 8.19 -11.67 5.40
C ALA A 117 8.41 -12.61 6.62
N LEU A 118 9.66 -13.06 6.85
CA LEU A 118 9.97 -13.94 7.98
C LEU A 118 9.69 -13.30 9.35
N ASN A 119 9.59 -11.98 9.41
CA ASN A 119 9.14 -11.28 10.63
C ASN A 119 7.61 -11.16 10.76
N GLY A 120 6.85 -11.78 9.85
CA GLY A 120 5.39 -11.83 9.91
C GLY A 120 4.67 -10.58 9.39
N VAL A 121 5.39 -9.61 8.82
CA VAL A 121 4.82 -8.44 8.14
C VAL A 121 4.50 -8.81 6.70
N LYS A 122 3.35 -8.41 6.19
CA LYS A 122 2.93 -8.71 4.82
C LYS A 122 3.69 -7.88 3.79
N LEU A 123 3.81 -8.43 2.59
CA LEU A 123 4.36 -7.81 1.39
C LEU A 123 3.20 -7.46 0.45
N GLU A 124 2.97 -6.18 0.20
CA GLU A 124 1.85 -5.67 -0.61
C GLU A 124 2.37 -4.75 -1.72
N PRO A 125 2.69 -5.30 -2.91
CA PRO A 125 3.34 -4.52 -3.97
C PRO A 125 2.44 -3.46 -4.62
N THR A 126 1.12 -3.54 -4.43
CA THR A 126 0.15 -2.67 -5.13
C THR A 126 -0.43 -1.62 -4.21
N ALA A 127 -0.60 -0.40 -4.74
CA ALA A 127 -1.43 0.62 -4.13
C ALA A 127 -2.89 0.48 -4.60
N ALA A 128 -3.84 1.01 -3.81
CA ALA A 128 -5.25 1.13 -4.20
C ALA A 128 -5.58 2.55 -4.69
N GLU A 129 -4.60 3.23 -5.23
CA GLU A 129 -4.64 4.57 -5.81
C GLU A 129 -4.54 4.49 -7.33
N PHE A 130 -5.33 5.32 -8.02
CA PHE A 130 -5.49 5.27 -9.47
C PHE A 130 -5.42 6.67 -10.08
N PHE A 131 -5.21 6.74 -11.39
CA PHE A 131 -5.38 7.97 -12.13
C PHE A 131 -6.78 8.56 -11.88
N GLY A 132 -6.86 9.87 -11.74
CA GLY A 132 -8.11 10.58 -11.41
C GLY A 132 -8.54 10.50 -9.94
N GLY A 133 -7.73 9.87 -9.09
CA GLY A 133 -7.99 9.76 -7.65
C GLY A 133 -9.21 8.90 -7.31
N ARG A 134 -9.86 9.21 -6.18
CA ARG A 134 -11.08 8.52 -5.74
C ARG A 134 -12.31 9.29 -6.24
N GLY A 135 -13.34 8.59 -6.73
CA GLY A 135 -14.61 9.18 -7.15
C GLY A 135 -14.94 8.93 -8.62
N GLN A 136 -15.66 9.86 -9.26
CA GLN A 136 -16.20 9.67 -10.61
C GLN A 136 -15.13 9.64 -11.71
N ASN A 137 -13.97 10.27 -11.47
CA ASN A 137 -12.87 10.33 -12.44
C ASN A 137 -11.84 9.21 -12.26
N MET A 138 -12.05 8.31 -11.28
CA MET A 138 -11.16 7.20 -11.02
C MET A 138 -11.05 6.28 -12.23
N ASN A 139 -9.83 6.06 -12.70
CA ASN A 139 -9.56 5.13 -13.79
C ASN A 139 -8.68 3.96 -13.28
N PRO A 140 -9.28 2.81 -12.94
CA PRO A 140 -8.56 1.65 -12.43
C PRO A 140 -7.69 0.94 -13.48
N GLU A 141 -7.75 1.32 -14.75
CA GLU A 141 -6.81 0.86 -15.77
C GLU A 141 -5.38 1.41 -15.53
N TRP A 142 -5.22 2.40 -14.64
CA TRP A 142 -3.95 3.05 -14.34
C TRP A 142 -3.72 3.13 -12.84
N THR A 143 -3.17 2.04 -12.29
CA THR A 143 -2.76 1.97 -10.87
C THR A 143 -1.47 2.77 -10.67
N LEU A 144 -1.46 3.65 -9.68
CA LEU A 144 -0.26 4.36 -9.27
C LEU A 144 0.77 3.37 -8.71
N GLU A 145 2.05 3.59 -9.02
CA GLU A 145 3.12 2.84 -8.37
C GLU A 145 3.28 3.33 -6.92
N ALA A 146 3.18 2.41 -5.97
CA ALA A 146 3.18 2.73 -4.55
C ALA A 146 4.43 3.52 -4.11
N LEU A 147 5.57 3.23 -4.73
CA LEU A 147 6.84 3.89 -4.44
C LEU A 147 7.09 5.13 -5.30
N SER A 148 6.15 5.52 -6.18
CA SER A 148 6.30 6.72 -7.00
C SER A 148 6.24 8.01 -6.17
N THR A 149 6.77 9.11 -6.71
CA THR A 149 6.66 10.43 -6.09
C THR A 149 5.26 11.03 -6.23
N ALA A 150 4.44 10.48 -7.13
CA ALA A 150 3.09 10.97 -7.42
C ALA A 150 2.08 10.64 -6.31
N VAL A 151 2.40 9.69 -5.43
CA VAL A 151 1.57 9.32 -4.31
C VAL A 151 2.36 9.48 -3.00
N ASN A 152 1.77 10.19 -2.03
CA ASN A 152 2.32 10.29 -0.69
C ASN A 152 1.52 9.39 0.25
N LEU A 153 1.98 8.18 0.45
CA LEU A 153 1.39 7.21 1.36
C LEU A 153 1.94 7.32 2.79
N GLY A 154 2.89 8.26 3.00
CA GLY A 154 3.58 8.40 4.28
C GLY A 154 4.50 7.24 4.60
N ASP A 155 5.12 6.66 3.56
CA ASP A 155 6.02 5.53 3.70
C ASP A 155 7.25 5.90 4.55
N ASP A 156 7.68 4.99 5.39
CA ASP A 156 8.90 5.12 6.17
C ASP A 156 10.13 4.59 5.40
N CYS A 157 11.30 4.59 6.07
CA CYS A 157 12.56 4.14 5.49
C CYS A 157 12.53 2.67 5.02
N ASN A 158 11.51 1.90 5.39
CA ASN A 158 11.33 0.52 4.97
C ASN A 158 10.43 0.38 3.74
N ASN A 159 10.13 1.47 3.03
CA ASN A 159 9.10 1.47 1.98
C ASN A 159 7.77 0.90 2.48
N ALA A 160 7.35 1.33 3.64
CA ALA A 160 6.22 0.76 4.37
C ALA A 160 5.40 1.84 5.05
N HIS A 161 4.12 1.57 5.21
CA HIS A 161 3.22 2.43 5.96
C HIS A 161 2.14 1.65 6.72
N VAL A 162 1.21 2.36 7.36
CA VAL A 162 0.17 1.78 8.20
C VAL A 162 -1.20 1.93 7.53
N GLN A 163 -1.95 0.84 7.42
CA GLN A 163 -3.33 0.85 6.93
C GLN A 163 -4.28 1.46 7.99
N PRO A 164 -5.52 1.87 7.60
CA PRO A 164 -6.54 2.34 8.56
C PRO A 164 -6.89 1.34 9.67
N THR A 165 -6.59 0.06 9.46
CA THR A 165 -6.73 -1.01 10.47
C THR A 165 -5.60 -1.04 11.50
N GLY A 166 -4.56 -0.22 11.31
CA GLY A 166 -3.34 -0.23 12.12
C GLY A 166 -2.28 -1.23 11.65
N GLU A 167 -2.49 -1.91 10.50
CA GLU A 167 -1.58 -2.90 9.97
C GLU A 167 -0.41 -2.25 9.22
N TYR A 168 0.82 -2.49 9.68
CA TYR A 168 2.05 -2.10 9.00
C TYR A 168 2.38 -3.10 7.89
N HIS A 169 2.81 -2.63 6.72
CA HIS A 169 3.11 -3.48 5.57
C HIS A 169 4.14 -2.85 4.64
N TYR A 170 4.86 -3.70 3.88
CA TYR A 170 5.90 -3.29 2.95
C TYR A 170 5.37 -3.17 1.53
N HIS A 171 5.71 -2.06 0.84
CA HIS A 171 5.51 -1.87 -0.59
C HIS A 171 6.78 -2.13 -1.42
N GLY A 172 7.93 -2.13 -0.77
CA GLY A 172 9.23 -2.37 -1.40
C GLY A 172 10.26 -2.96 -0.45
N THR A 173 11.51 -2.79 -0.77
CA THR A 173 12.64 -3.30 0.01
C THR A 173 12.60 -2.79 1.46
N PRO A 174 12.46 -3.68 2.46
CA PRO A 174 12.36 -3.32 3.88
C PRO A 174 13.76 -3.15 4.49
N TRP A 175 14.36 -1.98 4.32
CA TRP A 175 15.79 -1.74 4.60
C TRP A 175 16.23 -2.09 6.01
N GLU A 176 15.48 -1.76 7.04
CA GLU A 176 15.82 -2.10 8.41
C GLU A 176 15.71 -3.60 8.71
N PHE A 177 14.77 -4.30 8.04
CA PHE A 177 14.63 -5.75 8.15
C PHE A 177 15.80 -6.48 7.51
N ILE A 178 16.27 -6.01 6.36
CA ILE A 178 17.35 -6.66 5.60
C ILE A 178 18.74 -6.08 5.87
N LYS A 179 18.90 -5.10 6.75
CA LYS A 179 20.17 -4.37 6.96
C LYS A 179 21.39 -5.26 7.27
N ASN A 180 21.15 -6.42 7.87
CA ASN A 180 22.19 -7.38 8.24
C ASN A 180 22.28 -8.58 7.28
N VAL A 181 21.57 -8.52 6.15
CA VAL A 181 21.63 -9.58 5.13
C VAL A 181 23.01 -9.57 4.47
N SER A 182 23.60 -10.75 4.35
CA SER A 182 24.90 -10.93 3.70
C SER A 182 24.83 -10.53 2.23
N LYS A 183 25.90 -9.89 1.73
CA LYS A 183 26.08 -9.60 0.30
C LYS A 183 26.81 -10.72 -0.43
N THR A 184 27.33 -11.70 0.29
CA THR A 184 28.14 -12.83 -0.22
C THR A 184 27.43 -14.17 -0.08
N SER A 185 26.15 -14.17 0.29
CA SER A 185 25.30 -15.36 0.37
C SER A 185 23.86 -15.04 0.07
N MET A 186 23.10 -16.04 -0.37
CA MET A 186 21.65 -15.92 -0.51
C MET A 186 20.98 -15.83 0.87
N SER A 187 19.97 -15.00 0.98
CA SER A 187 19.21 -14.86 2.23
C SER A 187 17.71 -14.88 1.94
N GLN A 188 17.05 -15.89 2.46
CA GLN A 188 15.60 -15.97 2.41
C GLN A 188 15.00 -14.90 3.34
N VAL A 189 14.02 -14.14 2.84
CA VAL A 189 13.38 -13.04 3.56
C VAL A 189 11.88 -13.21 3.74
N GLY A 190 11.26 -14.21 3.08
CA GLY A 190 9.83 -14.43 3.17
C GLY A 190 9.32 -15.65 2.41
N TRP A 191 8.01 -15.76 2.40
CA TRP A 191 7.25 -16.75 1.64
C TRP A 191 6.17 -16.05 0.82
N ALA A 192 6.11 -16.36 -0.46
CA ALA A 192 5.02 -15.89 -1.33
C ALA A 192 3.73 -16.68 -1.07
N ALA A 193 2.60 -16.09 -1.41
CA ALA A 193 1.28 -16.69 -1.20
C ALA A 193 1.10 -18.03 -1.92
N ASP A 194 1.82 -18.26 -3.00
CA ASP A 194 1.82 -19.53 -3.75
C ASP A 194 2.80 -20.57 -3.22
N GLY A 195 3.54 -20.26 -2.13
CA GLY A 195 4.42 -21.18 -1.42
C GLY A 195 5.89 -21.14 -1.81
N PHE A 196 6.25 -20.46 -2.89
CA PHE A 196 7.67 -20.31 -3.25
C PHE A 196 8.38 -19.34 -2.30
N PRO A 197 9.68 -19.60 -2.00
CA PRO A 197 10.47 -18.71 -1.14
C PRO A 197 10.76 -17.38 -1.81
N ILE A 198 10.95 -16.36 -0.97
CA ILE A 198 11.34 -15.01 -1.39
C ILE A 198 12.73 -14.74 -0.84
N TYR A 199 13.65 -14.34 -1.71
CA TYR A 199 15.01 -13.96 -1.35
C TYR A 199 15.24 -12.47 -1.58
N TYR A 200 16.21 -11.90 -0.87
CA TYR A 200 16.75 -10.61 -1.23
C TYR A 200 17.75 -10.77 -2.38
N LYS A 201 17.99 -9.74 -3.14
CA LYS A 201 18.63 -9.69 -4.46
C LYS A 201 19.95 -10.45 -4.67
N TYR A 202 20.61 -10.91 -3.63
CA TYR A 202 21.88 -11.66 -3.77
C TYR A 202 21.62 -13.12 -4.09
N GLY A 203 22.23 -13.62 -5.16
CA GLY A 203 22.04 -15.00 -5.60
C GLY A 203 23.19 -15.51 -6.49
N TYR A 204 23.25 -16.81 -6.69
CA TYR A 204 24.28 -17.43 -7.51
C TYR A 204 24.23 -16.89 -8.94
N LYS A 205 25.38 -16.55 -9.53
CA LYS A 205 25.50 -16.10 -10.92
C LYS A 205 25.00 -17.19 -11.87
N ASP A 206 25.49 -18.42 -11.72
CA ASP A 206 24.90 -19.62 -12.31
C ASP A 206 23.86 -20.18 -11.34
N PRO A 207 22.57 -20.17 -11.67
CA PRO A 207 21.53 -20.65 -10.76
C PRO A 207 21.57 -22.18 -10.53
N THR A 208 22.39 -22.93 -11.26
CA THR A 208 22.51 -24.38 -11.15
C THR A 208 23.76 -24.81 -10.40
N ASP A 209 24.67 -23.88 -10.05
CA ASP A 209 25.92 -24.14 -9.36
C ASP A 209 26.02 -23.37 -8.03
N SER A 210 25.98 -24.13 -6.92
CA SER A 210 26.10 -23.56 -5.55
C SER A 210 27.51 -23.03 -5.23
N ASN A 211 28.52 -23.33 -6.06
CA ASN A 211 29.88 -22.78 -5.93
C ASN A 211 30.10 -21.54 -6.79
N SER A 212 29.10 -21.18 -7.59
CA SER A 212 29.15 -19.99 -8.43
C SER A 212 29.18 -18.71 -7.57
N GLU A 213 29.79 -17.65 -8.13
CA GLU A 213 29.83 -16.33 -7.54
C GLU A 213 28.45 -15.84 -7.13
N ILE A 214 28.34 -15.22 -5.96
CA ILE A 214 27.15 -14.48 -5.55
C ILE A 214 27.17 -13.10 -6.19
N ILE A 215 26.13 -12.79 -6.95
CA ILE A 215 25.94 -11.48 -7.61
C ILE A 215 24.66 -10.81 -7.14
N SER A 216 24.55 -9.51 -7.38
CA SER A 216 23.29 -8.79 -7.27
C SER A 216 22.42 -9.11 -8.48
N LEU A 217 21.31 -9.83 -8.26
CA LEU A 217 20.34 -10.13 -9.29
C LEU A 217 19.54 -8.88 -9.63
N THR A 218 19.30 -8.66 -10.93
CA THR A 218 18.61 -7.49 -11.45
C THR A 218 17.28 -7.86 -12.08
N SER A 219 16.31 -6.97 -11.93
CA SER A 219 15.02 -7.06 -12.60
C SER A 219 15.19 -6.92 -14.13
N SER A 220 14.29 -7.53 -14.87
CA SER A 220 14.18 -7.35 -16.33
C SER A 220 13.09 -6.36 -16.72
N TYR A 221 12.67 -5.51 -15.82
CA TYR A 221 11.76 -4.40 -16.11
C TYR A 221 12.52 -3.11 -16.36
N GLN A 222 11.99 -2.29 -17.26
CA GLN A 222 12.47 -0.94 -17.54
C GLN A 222 11.29 0.01 -17.76
N LEU A 223 11.53 1.33 -17.69
CA LEU A 223 10.56 2.31 -18.15
C LEU A 223 10.37 2.20 -19.66
N LYS A 224 9.13 2.31 -20.10
CA LYS A 224 8.78 2.45 -21.52
C LYS A 224 9.36 3.74 -22.09
N LYS A 225 9.67 3.74 -23.36
CA LYS A 225 10.05 4.94 -24.11
C LYS A 225 8.80 5.63 -24.67
N GLY A 226 8.86 6.96 -24.77
CA GLY A 226 7.79 7.77 -25.37
C GLY A 226 6.78 8.28 -24.34
N THR A 227 5.54 8.46 -24.79
CA THR A 227 4.46 9.07 -24.01
C THR A 227 3.30 8.11 -23.77
N ARG A 228 2.59 8.31 -22.66
CA ARG A 228 1.35 7.60 -22.35
C ARG A 228 0.28 7.94 -23.38
N PRO A 229 -0.62 7.00 -23.71
CA PRO A 229 -1.64 7.19 -24.74
C PRO A 229 -2.86 8.01 -24.29
N GLY A 230 -2.88 8.49 -23.07
CA GLY A 230 -4.02 9.21 -22.49
C GLY A 230 -4.12 10.66 -22.95
N ASN A 231 -5.12 11.35 -22.41
CA ASN A 231 -5.46 12.73 -22.71
C ASN A 231 -5.35 13.68 -21.49
N GLY A 232 -4.79 13.19 -20.37
CA GLY A 232 -4.66 13.93 -19.11
C GLY A 232 -5.99 14.15 -18.36
N LYS A 233 -7.12 13.71 -18.90
CA LYS A 233 -8.46 13.89 -18.30
C LYS A 233 -9.10 12.57 -17.89
N THR A 234 -9.16 11.61 -18.79
CA THR A 234 -9.76 10.28 -18.57
C THR A 234 -8.71 9.17 -18.42
N ALA A 235 -7.51 9.40 -18.89
CA ALA A 235 -6.34 8.55 -18.76
C ALA A 235 -5.07 9.41 -18.70
N PRO A 236 -3.99 8.97 -18.05
CA PRO A 236 -2.77 9.76 -17.94
C PRO A 236 -2.10 9.98 -19.29
N ASP A 237 -1.60 11.18 -19.50
CA ASP A 237 -0.73 11.60 -20.60
C ASP A 237 0.73 11.79 -20.12
N GLY A 238 1.53 12.49 -20.89
CA GLY A 238 2.93 12.78 -20.58
C GLY A 238 3.86 11.59 -20.81
N ILE A 239 5.11 11.73 -20.41
CA ILE A 239 6.13 10.69 -20.58
C ILE A 239 5.93 9.55 -19.57
N TYR A 240 6.42 8.37 -19.90
CA TYR A 240 6.53 7.27 -18.96
C TYR A 240 7.64 7.58 -17.93
N ASP A 241 7.27 7.94 -16.71
CA ASP A 241 8.17 8.40 -15.65
C ASP A 241 8.17 7.52 -14.38
N GLY A 242 7.42 6.41 -14.40
CA GLY A 242 7.29 5.50 -13.27
C GLY A 242 6.16 5.87 -12.30
N THR A 243 5.37 6.89 -12.59
CA THR A 243 4.19 7.26 -11.80
C THR A 243 3.18 6.12 -11.71
N TYR A 244 3.00 5.37 -12.80
CA TYR A 244 2.07 4.26 -12.87
C TYR A 244 2.80 2.93 -13.06
N VAL A 245 2.28 1.85 -12.50
CA VAL A 245 2.81 0.49 -12.72
C VAL A 245 2.93 0.17 -14.22
N ARG A 246 1.98 0.65 -15.03
CA ARG A 246 1.98 0.45 -16.51
C ARG A 246 3.00 1.30 -17.26
N ASP A 247 3.73 2.15 -16.61
CA ASP A 247 4.87 2.86 -17.22
C ASP A 247 6.04 1.93 -17.47
N PHE A 248 6.05 0.80 -16.78
CA PHE A 248 7.09 -0.21 -16.93
C PHE A 248 6.70 -1.31 -17.91
N GLU A 249 7.71 -1.91 -18.51
CA GLU A 249 7.59 -3.08 -19.38
C GLU A 249 8.65 -4.11 -19.03
N PHE A 250 8.29 -5.39 -19.20
CA PHE A 250 9.22 -6.49 -19.08
C PHE A 250 9.98 -6.69 -20.40
N VAL A 251 11.31 -6.74 -20.33
CA VAL A 251 12.19 -7.02 -21.48
C VAL A 251 13.01 -8.26 -21.19
N LYS A 252 12.67 -9.35 -21.85
CA LYS A 252 13.35 -10.65 -21.64
C LYS A 252 14.85 -10.51 -21.84
N GLY A 253 15.63 -10.91 -20.83
CA GLY A 253 17.09 -10.91 -20.87
C GLY A 253 17.74 -9.56 -20.56
N LEU A 254 16.97 -8.53 -20.18
CA LEU A 254 17.53 -7.27 -19.70
C LEU A 254 18.27 -7.44 -18.37
N GLY A 255 17.72 -8.27 -17.48
CA GLY A 255 18.30 -8.62 -16.19
C GLY A 255 18.35 -10.14 -15.99
N ASN A 256 18.53 -10.57 -14.74
CA ASN A 256 18.67 -11.98 -14.36
C ASN A 256 17.32 -12.66 -14.08
N LEU A 257 16.23 -11.88 -13.94
CA LEU A 257 14.95 -12.35 -13.44
C LEU A 257 13.89 -12.37 -14.55
N ASP A 258 12.92 -13.27 -14.40
CA ASP A 258 11.80 -13.38 -15.32
C ASP A 258 10.70 -12.32 -15.04
N ILE A 259 9.59 -12.42 -15.79
CA ILE A 259 8.45 -11.47 -15.67
C ILE A 259 7.81 -11.46 -14.27
N ALA A 260 7.95 -12.53 -13.50
CA ALA A 260 7.46 -12.58 -12.13
C ALA A 260 8.54 -12.16 -11.10
N ASN A 261 9.62 -11.52 -11.56
CA ASN A 261 10.77 -11.09 -10.76
C ASN A 261 11.37 -12.24 -9.94
N GLY A 262 11.51 -13.40 -10.58
CA GLY A 262 12.06 -14.60 -9.99
C GLY A 262 12.83 -15.44 -11.01
N ARG A 263 13.32 -16.59 -10.60
CA ARG A 263 13.96 -17.58 -11.46
C ARG A 263 13.98 -18.96 -10.78
N PHE A 264 14.21 -20.02 -11.55
CA PHE A 264 14.52 -21.35 -11.01
C PHE A 264 16.03 -21.44 -10.71
N GLY A 265 16.38 -22.06 -9.59
CA GLY A 265 17.77 -22.32 -9.24
C GLY A 265 17.94 -23.00 -7.89
N ILE A 266 19.19 -23.30 -7.56
CA ILE A 266 19.62 -23.81 -6.26
C ILE A 266 19.64 -22.65 -5.26
N THR A 267 19.28 -22.94 -4.03
CA THR A 267 19.43 -22.03 -2.88
C THR A 267 19.94 -22.81 -1.67
N PRO A 268 20.45 -22.17 -0.62
CA PRO A 268 20.90 -22.87 0.59
C PRO A 268 19.84 -23.80 1.18
N GLU A 269 18.56 -23.35 1.20
CA GLU A 269 17.44 -24.12 1.76
C GLU A 269 16.87 -25.15 0.76
N PHE A 270 17.18 -25.01 -0.54
CA PHE A 270 16.69 -25.88 -1.61
C PHE A 270 17.82 -26.32 -2.53
N PRO A 271 18.70 -27.22 -2.06
CA PRO A 271 19.90 -27.66 -2.81
C PRO A 271 19.57 -28.46 -4.08
N LYS A 272 18.35 -28.98 -4.22
CA LYS A 272 17.85 -29.63 -5.45
C LYS A 272 17.22 -28.66 -6.44
N GLY A 273 17.21 -27.35 -6.12
CA GLY A 273 16.59 -26.30 -6.90
C GLY A 273 15.11 -26.11 -6.60
N THR A 274 14.70 -24.88 -6.69
CA THR A 274 13.29 -24.43 -6.60
C THR A 274 13.12 -23.18 -7.46
N TYR A 275 11.89 -22.85 -7.80
CA TYR A 275 11.63 -21.48 -8.22
C TYR A 275 11.65 -20.58 -6.98
N TYR A 276 12.19 -19.38 -7.10
CA TYR A 276 12.19 -18.40 -6.04
C TYR A 276 11.98 -16.98 -6.58
N TYR A 277 11.29 -16.16 -5.80
CA TYR A 277 11.13 -14.75 -6.06
C TYR A 277 12.26 -13.95 -5.46
N VAL A 278 12.49 -12.76 -6.01
CA VAL A 278 13.56 -11.88 -5.56
C VAL A 278 12.99 -10.49 -5.27
N ILE A 279 13.30 -9.96 -4.08
CA ILE A 279 13.11 -8.54 -3.78
C ILE A 279 14.31 -7.80 -4.36
N THR A 280 14.05 -6.85 -5.26
CA THR A 280 15.07 -6.02 -5.92
C THR A 280 14.98 -4.57 -5.44
N ASP A 281 16.06 -3.81 -5.57
CA ASP A 281 16.02 -2.39 -5.26
C ASP A 281 15.26 -1.59 -6.32
N ASP A 282 15.33 -2.07 -7.57
CA ASP A 282 14.65 -1.49 -8.72
C ASP A 282 13.24 -2.07 -8.90
N PHE A 283 12.42 -1.37 -9.70
CA PHE A 283 11.10 -1.88 -10.07
C PHE A 283 11.19 -3.32 -10.63
N PRO A 284 10.32 -4.24 -10.19
CA PRO A 284 9.11 -4.01 -9.42
C PRO A 284 9.30 -4.01 -7.90
N SER A 285 10.51 -3.99 -7.38
CA SER A 285 10.91 -4.18 -5.97
C SER A 285 10.27 -5.43 -5.35
N LEU A 286 8.95 -5.45 -5.16
CA LEU A 286 8.16 -6.65 -4.87
C LEU A 286 7.52 -7.19 -6.14
N PRO A 287 7.49 -8.52 -6.36
CA PRO A 287 6.94 -9.14 -7.58
C PRO A 287 5.46 -8.80 -7.82
N ARG A 288 5.07 -8.76 -9.09
CA ARG A 288 3.68 -8.41 -9.54
C ARG A 288 2.88 -9.62 -10.01
N TYR A 289 3.50 -10.80 -10.04
CA TYR A 289 2.87 -12.04 -10.49
C TYR A 289 3.28 -13.21 -9.61
N PHE A 290 2.37 -14.17 -9.50
CA PHE A 290 2.64 -15.51 -8.98
C PHE A 290 2.85 -16.47 -10.14
N VAL A 291 3.83 -17.35 -10.02
CA VAL A 291 4.06 -18.48 -10.95
C VAL A 291 3.28 -19.72 -10.54
N GLY A 292 2.93 -19.84 -9.27
CA GLY A 292 2.06 -20.87 -8.72
C GLY A 292 0.64 -20.36 -8.46
N THR A 293 -0.17 -21.16 -7.78
CA THR A 293 -1.51 -20.77 -7.36
C THR A 293 -1.46 -20.15 -5.96
N PRO A 294 -1.75 -18.85 -5.79
CA PRO A 294 -1.71 -18.22 -4.48
C PRO A 294 -2.80 -18.75 -3.55
N SER A 295 -2.47 -18.89 -2.29
CA SER A 295 -3.42 -19.23 -1.23
C SER A 295 -4.48 -18.14 -1.08
N LYS A 296 -5.73 -18.56 -0.86
CA LYS A 296 -6.86 -17.67 -0.66
C LYS A 296 -6.75 -16.80 0.60
N ASP A 297 -5.92 -17.20 1.54
CA ASP A 297 -5.67 -16.42 2.77
C ASP A 297 -5.00 -15.08 2.50
N PHE A 298 -4.35 -14.93 1.35
CA PHE A 298 -3.73 -13.69 0.88
C PHE A 298 -4.63 -12.86 -0.05
N ALA A 299 -5.86 -13.32 -0.32
CA ALA A 299 -6.78 -12.57 -1.17
C ALA A 299 -7.26 -11.29 -0.46
N VAL A 300 -7.14 -10.15 -1.14
CA VAL A 300 -7.60 -8.86 -0.62
C VAL A 300 -9.11 -8.74 -0.78
N GLY A 301 -9.82 -8.38 0.28
CA GLY A 301 -11.27 -8.12 0.22
C GLY A 301 -12.17 -9.35 0.28
N GLY A 302 -11.79 -10.39 1.01
CA GLY A 302 -12.60 -11.53 1.42
C GLY A 302 -13.75 -11.90 0.46
N GLY A 303 -13.47 -12.61 -0.64
CA GLY A 303 -14.53 -13.18 -1.47
C GLY A 303 -14.65 -12.68 -2.91
N ILE A 304 -13.73 -11.87 -3.42
CA ILE A 304 -13.79 -11.37 -4.83
C ILE A 304 -13.47 -12.49 -5.87
N LEU A 305 -12.87 -13.60 -5.44
CA LEU A 305 -12.45 -14.69 -6.34
C LEU A 305 -13.47 -15.84 -6.52
N GLY A 306 -14.61 -15.77 -5.85
CA GLY A 306 -15.76 -16.57 -6.26
C GLY A 306 -16.54 -15.84 -7.38
N ASN A 307 -17.26 -16.58 -8.22
CA ASN A 307 -18.10 -16.10 -9.35
C ASN A 307 -18.99 -14.85 -9.11
N GLY A 308 -18.88 -14.20 -7.94
CA GLY A 308 -19.54 -12.95 -7.54
C GLY A 308 -18.74 -11.67 -7.75
N GLY A 309 -17.41 -11.72 -7.95
CA GLY A 309 -16.56 -10.51 -8.02
C GLY A 309 -16.85 -9.62 -9.24
N ARG A 310 -17.22 -10.21 -10.37
CA ARG A 310 -17.74 -9.46 -11.53
C ARG A 310 -19.09 -8.77 -11.26
N ARG A 311 -19.90 -9.27 -10.33
CA ARG A 311 -21.19 -8.65 -9.95
C ARG A 311 -21.03 -7.43 -9.03
N MET A 312 -20.04 -7.39 -8.13
CA MET A 312 -19.89 -6.23 -7.22
C MET A 312 -19.33 -4.99 -7.89
N ALA A 313 -18.39 -5.13 -8.83
CA ALA A 313 -17.90 -3.99 -9.61
C ALA A 313 -18.99 -3.44 -10.56
N ARG A 314 -19.85 -4.32 -11.11
CA ARG A 314 -20.93 -3.92 -12.04
C ARG A 314 -22.17 -3.39 -11.32
N ASN A 315 -22.48 -3.86 -10.10
CA ASN A 315 -23.67 -3.41 -9.33
C ASN A 315 -23.45 -2.09 -8.58
N LYS A 316 -22.22 -1.55 -8.54
CA LYS A 316 -21.98 -0.22 -7.95
C LYS A 316 -22.30 0.92 -8.89
N PHE A 317 -22.54 0.64 -10.17
CA PHE A 317 -22.86 1.62 -11.22
C PHE A 317 -24.19 1.39 -11.96
N GLY A 318 -24.97 0.37 -11.60
CA GLY A 318 -26.28 0.06 -12.21
C GLY A 318 -27.42 0.22 -11.20
N ASN A 319 -28.30 1.18 -11.50
CA ASN A 319 -29.56 1.44 -10.81
C ASN A 319 -30.51 0.21 -10.94
N ASN A 320 -30.87 -0.44 -9.84
CA ASN A 320 -32.24 -0.87 -9.51
C ASN A 320 -32.27 -1.87 -8.35
N GLY A 321 -33.20 -1.59 -7.45
CA GLY A 321 -33.40 -2.09 -6.14
C GLY A 321 -33.59 -3.60 -5.96
N VAL A 322 -33.08 -4.08 -4.84
CA VAL A 322 -33.80 -4.93 -3.88
C VAL A 322 -33.13 -4.71 -2.53
N ARG A 323 -33.93 -4.40 -1.54
CA ARG A 323 -33.62 -4.11 -0.14
C ARG A 323 -33.13 -5.37 0.54
N SER A 324 -31.89 -5.36 1.06
CA SER A 324 -31.40 -6.32 2.04
C SER A 324 -30.79 -5.53 3.20
N GLU A 325 -31.38 -5.69 4.35
CA GLU A 325 -31.00 -5.08 5.61
C GLU A 325 -29.70 -5.66 6.14
N ARG A 326 -28.57 -5.04 5.83
CA ARG A 326 -27.27 -5.17 6.53
C ARG A 326 -26.20 -4.29 5.86
N ASN A 327 -26.31 -2.94 6.02
CA ASN A 327 -25.16 -2.06 5.69
C ASN A 327 -25.31 -0.68 6.36
N ASP A 328 -25.39 -0.67 7.70
CA ASP A 328 -25.57 0.58 8.47
C ASP A 328 -24.25 1.24 8.91
N ARG A 329 -23.09 0.84 8.36
CA ARG A 329 -21.79 1.32 8.84
C ARG A 329 -20.98 2.21 7.88
N ARG A 330 -21.55 2.65 6.74
CA ARG A 330 -20.81 3.49 5.75
C ARG A 330 -21.55 4.73 5.27
N GLN A 331 -22.56 5.18 5.95
CA GLN A 331 -23.16 6.50 5.65
C GLN A 331 -22.44 7.57 6.48
N PRO A 332 -22.15 8.75 5.89
CA PRO A 332 -21.71 9.89 6.69
C PRO A 332 -22.71 10.13 7.82
N PRO A 333 -22.25 10.46 9.03
CA PRO A 333 -23.14 10.71 10.14
C PRO A 333 -24.15 11.81 9.79
N SER A 334 -25.40 11.68 10.24
CA SER A 334 -26.39 12.75 10.06
C SER A 334 -25.95 14.02 10.80
N VAL A 335 -26.44 15.18 10.36
CA VAL A 335 -26.11 16.48 10.98
C VAL A 335 -26.38 16.46 12.48
N GLN A 336 -27.50 15.89 12.93
CA GLN A 336 -27.81 15.74 14.35
C GLN A 336 -26.79 14.84 15.07
N LYS A 337 -26.31 13.78 14.42
CA LYS A 337 -25.29 12.91 15.00
C LYS A 337 -23.93 13.62 15.11
N ILE A 338 -23.59 14.49 14.15
CA ILE A 338 -22.40 15.32 14.18
C ILE A 338 -22.44 16.29 15.36
N ILE A 339 -23.54 17.03 15.52
CA ILE A 339 -23.73 17.94 16.67
C ILE A 339 -23.60 17.13 17.96
N LYS A 340 -24.37 16.07 18.14
CA LYS A 340 -24.33 15.24 19.36
C LYS A 340 -22.94 14.68 19.69
N MET A 341 -22.06 14.50 18.69
CA MET A 341 -20.69 14.00 18.89
C MET A 341 -19.68 15.09 19.24
N MET A 342 -19.92 16.34 18.82
CA MET A 342 -18.97 17.44 18.97
C MET A 342 -19.39 18.47 20.02
N ASP A 343 -20.67 18.71 20.19
CA ASP A 343 -21.25 19.58 21.22
C ASP A 343 -21.02 18.97 22.62
N THR A 344 -19.93 19.39 23.23
CA THR A 344 -19.46 18.82 24.52
C THR A 344 -20.19 19.49 25.70
N ASN A 345 -20.56 20.77 25.55
CA ASN A 345 -21.24 21.56 26.56
C ASN A 345 -22.76 21.42 26.49
N LYS A 346 -23.31 20.79 25.43
CA LYS A 346 -24.73 20.53 25.18
C LYS A 346 -25.56 21.78 24.98
N ASP A 347 -25.01 22.84 24.37
CA ASP A 347 -25.72 24.06 24.06
C ASP A 347 -26.43 24.03 22.67
N GLY A 348 -26.29 22.92 21.93
CA GLY A 348 -26.94 22.71 20.64
C GLY A 348 -26.13 23.26 19.46
N LYS A 349 -24.94 23.78 19.68
CA LYS A 349 -24.04 24.38 18.70
C LYS A 349 -22.66 23.77 18.80
N ILE A 350 -21.80 24.02 17.82
CA ILE A 350 -20.39 23.58 17.82
C ILE A 350 -19.50 24.83 17.81
N SER A 351 -18.80 25.10 18.90
CA SER A 351 -17.79 26.14 18.95
C SER A 351 -16.52 25.75 18.23
N SER A 352 -15.63 26.70 17.91
CA SER A 352 -14.32 26.42 17.30
C SER A 352 -13.42 25.49 18.15
N LYS A 353 -13.63 25.46 19.47
CA LYS A 353 -12.92 24.55 20.39
C LYS A 353 -13.45 23.12 20.38
N GLU A 354 -14.71 22.94 20.03
CA GLU A 354 -15.40 21.64 19.97
C GLU A 354 -15.30 21.00 18.59
N ALA A 355 -15.14 21.82 17.55
CA ALA A 355 -14.98 21.38 16.17
C ALA A 355 -13.74 20.47 16.01
N LYS A 356 -13.90 19.32 15.33
CA LYS A 356 -12.84 18.37 15.07
C LYS A 356 -12.83 17.91 13.62
N GLY A 357 -11.63 17.52 13.14
CA GLY A 357 -11.45 16.96 11.80
C GLY A 357 -11.83 17.94 10.67
N PRO A 358 -12.56 17.50 9.63
CA PRO A 358 -12.93 18.35 8.51
C PRO A 358 -13.73 19.60 8.89
N ILE A 359 -14.56 19.51 9.94
CA ILE A 359 -15.38 20.65 10.41
C ILE A 359 -14.51 21.73 11.04
N GLN A 360 -13.45 21.36 11.73
CA GLN A 360 -12.47 22.30 12.27
C GLN A 360 -11.71 23.02 11.16
N GLN A 361 -11.34 22.30 10.09
CA GLN A 361 -10.60 22.87 8.95
C GLN A 361 -11.47 23.85 8.14
N ASP A 362 -12.75 23.54 8.00
CA ASP A 362 -13.69 24.35 7.23
C ASP A 362 -14.58 25.23 8.11
N PHE A 363 -14.23 25.43 9.40
CA PHE A 363 -15.08 26.12 10.39
C PHE A 363 -15.56 27.48 9.89
N ALA A 364 -14.68 28.37 9.46
CA ALA A 364 -14.99 29.69 8.94
C ALA A 364 -15.83 29.71 7.65
N LYS A 365 -15.91 28.59 6.92
CA LYS A 365 -16.78 28.46 5.74
C LYS A 365 -18.17 27.95 6.10
N ILE A 366 -18.28 27.26 7.22
CA ILE A 366 -19.51 26.63 7.71
C ILE A 366 -20.27 27.62 8.61
N ASP A 367 -19.54 28.34 9.47
CA ASP A 367 -20.02 29.49 10.29
C ASP A 367 -20.31 30.66 9.35
N ALA A 368 -21.55 30.69 8.82
CA ALA A 368 -21.92 31.59 7.73
C ALA A 368 -22.35 32.99 8.23
N ASP A 369 -22.67 33.12 9.51
CA ASP A 369 -23.01 34.41 10.14
C ASP A 369 -21.88 34.93 11.04
N GLU A 370 -20.73 34.20 11.07
CA GLU A 370 -19.52 34.58 11.78
C GLU A 370 -19.71 34.79 13.29
N ASP A 371 -20.71 34.10 13.90
CA ASP A 371 -21.02 34.23 15.33
C ASP A 371 -20.07 33.41 16.22
N GLY A 372 -19.13 32.62 15.62
CA GLY A 372 -18.14 31.78 16.31
C GLY A 372 -18.70 30.43 16.70
N PHE A 373 -19.87 30.06 16.24
CA PHE A 373 -20.51 28.78 16.47
C PHE A 373 -21.08 28.23 15.17
N ILE A 374 -21.04 26.93 15.01
CA ILE A 374 -21.72 26.24 13.90
C ILE A 374 -23.02 25.64 14.40
N THR A 375 -24.11 26.09 13.82
CA THR A 375 -25.46 25.63 14.11
C THR A 375 -25.87 24.44 13.22
N GLU A 376 -26.97 23.74 13.58
CA GLU A 376 -27.54 22.69 12.73
C GLU A 376 -27.92 23.21 11.33
N THR A 377 -28.39 24.46 11.27
CA THR A 377 -28.79 25.08 10.00
C THR A 377 -27.61 25.30 9.06
N GLU A 378 -26.49 25.73 9.58
CA GLU A 378 -25.25 25.94 8.82
C GLU A 378 -24.63 24.62 8.36
N LEU A 379 -24.55 23.63 9.23
CA LEU A 379 -24.14 22.29 8.85
C LEU A 379 -25.01 21.68 7.74
N ARG A 380 -26.32 21.90 7.78
CA ARG A 380 -27.25 21.47 6.73
C ARG A 380 -27.02 22.21 5.41
N LYS A 381 -26.66 23.48 5.45
CA LYS A 381 -26.34 24.28 4.25
C LYS A 381 -25.01 23.86 3.66
N ALA A 382 -24.01 23.54 4.49
CA ALA A 382 -22.67 23.09 4.07
C ALA A 382 -22.63 21.63 3.60
N ALA A 383 -23.61 20.81 3.97
CA ALA A 383 -23.68 19.41 3.57
C ALA A 383 -23.79 19.23 2.05
N PRO A 384 -23.10 18.23 1.44
CA PRO A 384 -23.20 17.93 0.01
C PRO A 384 -24.64 17.75 -0.46
N LYS A 385 -24.94 18.22 -1.68
CA LYS A 385 -26.32 18.28 -2.27
C LYS A 385 -27.12 16.96 -2.21
N ASP A 386 -26.46 15.82 -2.09
CA ASP A 386 -27.12 14.50 -1.98
C ASP A 386 -27.85 14.26 -0.65
N GLN A 387 -27.49 14.97 0.41
CA GLN A 387 -28.23 14.92 1.67
C GLN A 387 -29.49 15.81 1.67
N LYS A 388 -29.55 16.83 0.82
CA LYS A 388 -30.72 17.73 0.73
C LYS A 388 -31.98 17.06 0.16
N ARG A 389 -31.86 15.97 -0.60
CA ARG A 389 -33.00 15.26 -1.20
C ARG A 389 -33.78 14.36 -0.23
N ARG A 390 -33.17 13.96 0.90
CA ARG A 390 -33.81 13.03 1.85
C ARG A 390 -34.57 13.68 2.99
N SER A 391 -34.25 14.93 3.35
CA SER A 391 -34.98 15.68 4.41
C SER A 391 -36.33 16.23 3.98
N ARG A 392 -36.74 16.10 2.69
CA ARG A 392 -38.08 16.51 2.18
C ARG A 392 -39.08 15.37 2.06
N ARG A 393 -38.74 14.15 2.61
CA ARG A 393 -39.64 12.97 2.61
C ARG A 393 -39.81 12.35 3.99
N GLN A 394 -39.75 13.16 5.02
CA GLN A 394 -40.26 12.83 6.35
C GLN A 394 -41.31 13.83 6.76
#